data_7593e70f3349cdb016868b3040c54eb8
#
_entry.id   7593e70f3349cdb016868b3040c54eb8
#
_cell.length_a   1.000
_cell.length_b   1.000
_cell.length_c   1.000
_cell.angle_alpha   90.00
_cell.angle_beta   90.00
_cell.angle_gamma   90.00
#
_symmetry.space_group_name_H-M   'P 1'
#
loop_
_entity.id
_entity.type
_entity.pdbx_description
1 polymer ?
#
loop_
_entity_poly.entity_id
_entity_poly.type
_entity_poly.pdbx_seq_one_letter_code
_entity_poly.pdbx_strand_id
1 'polypeptide(L)'
;MRILIACDKFKGSLSAQEACEALRDGLASADPSSDLIVCPVADGGEGFAEAMVLARGGRWHCCESLDALGNPVNVRYGMVSNEEGGDEAVIEMAEASGLHRIPKGSRDLLRSSSLGTGFMIRNAVQQGVRRILLGIGGSATNDGGVGMLAGLGVKFLDARSRELEPLPTSLKLLGEVDKTGMMEIPPIEVACDVKNPLLG
;
A
#
# COMPACT_ATOMS: atom_id res chain seq x y z
N MET A 1 31.12 3.04 -20.21
CA MET A 1 29.81 3.63 -20.60
C MET A 1 28.97 3.77 -19.30
N ARG A 2 28.02 4.76 -19.20
CA ARG A 2 27.08 4.84 -18.07
C ARG A 2 25.77 4.19 -18.49
N ILE A 3 25.29 3.22 -17.70
CA ILE A 3 24.06 2.45 -17.96
C ILE A 3 23.14 2.54 -16.74
N LEU A 4 21.91 3.00 -16.94
CA LEU A 4 20.84 2.92 -15.96
C LEU A 4 20.05 1.62 -16.14
N ILE A 5 19.93 0.84 -15.08
CA ILE A 5 19.18 -0.42 -15.04
C ILE A 5 17.91 -0.15 -14.26
N ALA A 6 16.78 -0.02 -14.96
CA ALA A 6 15.47 0.32 -14.39
C ALA A 6 14.44 -0.71 -14.84
N CYS A 7 14.13 -1.65 -13.95
CA CYS A 7 13.16 -2.72 -14.20
C CYS A 7 12.09 -2.71 -13.13
N ASP A 8 10.86 -3.06 -13.53
CA ASP A 8 9.81 -3.51 -12.62
C ASP A 8 9.97 -5.01 -12.33
N LYS A 9 9.20 -5.54 -11.37
CA LYS A 9 9.16 -6.96 -11.02
C LYS A 9 8.74 -7.84 -12.18
N PHE A 10 9.23 -9.07 -12.20
CA PHE A 10 8.73 -10.13 -13.05
C PHE A 10 7.72 -10.97 -12.24
N LYS A 11 6.42 -10.72 -12.44
CA LYS A 11 5.33 -11.29 -11.64
C LYS A 11 5.48 -12.80 -11.41
N GLY A 12 5.57 -13.19 -10.13
CA GLY A 12 5.71 -14.59 -9.72
C GLY A 12 7.10 -15.21 -9.92
N SER A 13 8.12 -14.40 -10.26
CA SER A 13 9.49 -14.86 -10.52
C SER A 13 10.54 -14.04 -9.76
N LEU A 14 10.73 -12.77 -10.11
CA LEU A 14 11.76 -11.91 -9.52
C LEU A 14 11.14 -10.61 -9.02
N SER A 15 11.63 -10.09 -7.90
CA SER A 15 11.41 -8.70 -7.50
C SER A 15 12.09 -7.73 -8.46
N ALA A 16 11.72 -6.46 -8.43
CA ALA A 16 12.37 -5.42 -9.22
C ALA A 16 13.87 -5.31 -8.88
N GLN A 17 14.21 -5.45 -7.60
CA GLN A 17 15.59 -5.43 -7.11
C GLN A 17 16.40 -6.60 -7.67
N GLU A 18 15.90 -7.84 -7.53
CA GLU A 18 16.58 -9.04 -8.03
C GLU A 18 16.78 -8.98 -9.55
N ALA A 19 15.78 -8.50 -10.30
CA ALA A 19 15.89 -8.32 -11.74
C ALA A 19 16.97 -7.31 -12.12
N CYS A 20 17.02 -6.15 -11.46
CA CYS A 20 18.05 -5.15 -11.67
C CYS A 20 19.45 -5.66 -11.30
N GLU A 21 19.59 -6.40 -10.20
CA GLU A 21 20.86 -6.99 -9.76
C GLU A 21 21.37 -8.04 -10.75
N ALA A 22 20.52 -8.93 -11.22
CA ALA A 22 20.88 -9.93 -12.23
C ALA A 22 21.37 -9.27 -13.54
N LEU A 23 20.70 -8.20 -13.98
CA LEU A 23 21.13 -7.43 -15.13
C LEU A 23 22.47 -6.71 -14.91
N ARG A 24 22.65 -6.11 -13.72
CA ARG A 24 23.93 -5.48 -13.34
C ARG A 24 25.08 -6.50 -13.41
N ASP A 25 24.88 -7.69 -12.84
CA ASP A 25 25.94 -8.72 -12.78
C ASP A 25 26.29 -9.25 -14.18
N GLY A 26 25.30 -9.43 -15.05
CA GLY A 26 25.51 -9.79 -16.44
C GLY A 26 26.26 -8.71 -17.23
N LEU A 27 25.88 -7.44 -17.08
CA LEU A 27 26.54 -6.32 -17.74
C LEU A 27 27.95 -6.09 -17.22
N ALA A 28 28.17 -6.18 -15.91
CA ALA A 28 29.51 -6.07 -15.32
C ALA A 28 30.45 -7.16 -15.79
N SER A 29 29.94 -8.37 -16.03
CA SER A 29 30.73 -9.48 -16.59
C SER A 29 31.12 -9.25 -18.06
N ALA A 30 30.24 -8.59 -18.82
CA ALA A 30 30.46 -8.31 -20.25
C ALA A 30 31.36 -7.08 -20.47
N ASP A 31 31.19 -6.04 -19.67
CA ASP A 31 32.00 -4.81 -19.69
C ASP A 31 32.26 -4.28 -18.28
N PRO A 32 33.35 -4.73 -17.63
CA PRO A 32 33.74 -4.27 -16.29
C PRO A 32 34.05 -2.77 -16.17
N SER A 33 34.23 -2.07 -17.31
CA SER A 33 34.54 -0.64 -17.32
C SER A 33 33.28 0.26 -17.27
N SER A 34 32.10 -0.31 -17.43
CA SER A 34 30.86 0.42 -17.42
C SER A 34 30.47 0.87 -16.00
N ASP A 35 29.95 2.11 -15.90
CA ASP A 35 29.34 2.68 -14.69
C ASP A 35 27.86 2.28 -14.66
N LEU A 36 27.50 1.32 -13.78
CA LEU A 36 26.18 0.70 -13.71
C LEU A 36 25.38 1.28 -12.54
N ILE A 37 24.22 1.88 -12.85
CA ILE A 37 23.31 2.46 -11.86
C ILE A 37 22.05 1.58 -11.78
N VAL A 38 21.81 0.97 -10.63
CA VAL A 38 20.61 0.18 -10.34
C VAL A 38 19.52 1.10 -9.80
N CYS A 39 18.35 1.09 -10.45
CA CYS A 39 17.19 1.90 -10.08
C CYS A 39 15.89 1.08 -10.28
N PRO A 40 15.55 0.19 -9.34
CA PRO A 40 14.28 -0.53 -9.42
C PRO A 40 13.10 0.43 -9.49
N VAL A 41 12.10 0.10 -10.31
CA VAL A 41 10.89 0.89 -10.48
C VAL A 41 9.66 0.07 -10.11
N ALA A 42 8.55 0.73 -9.77
CA ALA A 42 7.29 0.09 -9.45
C ALA A 42 6.09 0.98 -9.85
N ASP A 43 4.97 0.33 -10.13
CA ASP A 43 3.74 0.93 -10.65
C ASP A 43 2.69 1.30 -9.57
N GLY A 44 3.10 1.35 -8.29
CA GLY A 44 2.20 1.54 -7.15
C GLY A 44 1.62 0.23 -6.60
N GLY A 45 1.97 -0.92 -7.18
CA GLY A 45 1.67 -2.25 -6.66
C GLY A 45 2.77 -2.80 -5.75
N GLU A 46 2.84 -4.13 -5.65
CA GLU A 46 3.86 -4.85 -4.88
C GLU A 46 5.28 -4.44 -5.28
N GLY A 47 6.11 -4.08 -4.29
CA GLY A 47 7.48 -3.58 -4.47
C GLY A 47 7.60 -2.06 -4.57
N PHE A 48 6.49 -1.31 -4.55
CA PHE A 48 6.49 0.14 -4.59
C PHE A 48 7.22 0.76 -3.38
N ALA A 49 6.87 0.31 -2.16
CA ALA A 49 7.53 0.80 -0.95
C ALA A 49 9.01 0.41 -0.93
N GLU A 50 9.38 -0.78 -1.42
CA GLU A 50 10.76 -1.23 -1.49
C GLU A 50 11.60 -0.35 -2.44
N ALA A 51 11.09 -0.08 -3.63
CA ALA A 51 11.74 0.81 -4.58
C ALA A 51 11.97 2.22 -4.00
N MET A 52 10.96 2.79 -3.32
CA MET A 52 11.04 4.11 -2.71
C MET A 52 12.01 4.16 -1.52
N VAL A 53 11.97 3.14 -0.64
CA VAL A 53 12.89 3.05 0.51
C VAL A 53 14.33 2.93 0.04
N LEU A 54 14.58 2.11 -0.99
CA LEU A 54 15.92 1.96 -1.57
C LEU A 54 16.40 3.26 -2.21
N ALA A 55 15.58 3.88 -3.06
CA ALA A 55 15.95 5.08 -3.82
C ALA A 55 16.22 6.29 -2.91
N ARG A 56 15.52 6.38 -1.76
CA ARG A 56 15.59 7.53 -0.86
C ARG A 56 16.34 7.27 0.44
N GLY A 57 17.00 6.10 0.57
CA GLY A 57 17.76 5.73 1.78
C GLY A 57 16.88 5.67 3.03
N GLY A 58 15.65 5.19 2.88
CA GLY A 58 14.68 5.10 3.96
C GLY A 58 14.90 3.92 4.91
N ARG A 59 13.97 3.76 5.85
CA ARG A 59 13.92 2.64 6.80
C ARG A 59 12.54 1.99 6.80
N TRP A 60 12.48 0.74 7.24
CA TRP A 60 11.22 0.04 7.43
C TRP A 60 10.65 0.27 8.83
N HIS A 61 9.33 0.41 8.91
CA HIS A 61 8.57 0.40 10.15
C HIS A 61 7.57 -0.76 10.10
N CYS A 62 7.53 -1.56 11.18
CA CYS A 62 6.62 -2.70 11.30
C CYS A 62 5.51 -2.38 12.30
N CYS A 63 4.30 -2.84 12.00
CA CYS A 63 3.16 -2.72 12.92
C CYS A 63 2.20 -3.91 12.75
N GLU A 64 1.33 -4.08 13.74
CA GLU A 64 0.23 -5.02 13.67
C GLU A 64 -0.93 -4.41 12.87
N SER A 65 -1.62 -5.24 12.09
CA SER A 65 -2.77 -4.87 11.30
C SER A 65 -3.69 -6.07 11.09
N LEU A 66 -4.65 -5.95 10.17
CA LEU A 66 -5.54 -7.02 9.75
C LEU A 66 -5.37 -7.29 8.26
N ASP A 67 -5.51 -8.56 7.85
CA ASP A 67 -5.67 -8.86 6.43
C ASP A 67 -7.07 -8.43 5.93
N ALA A 68 -7.34 -8.59 4.63
CA ALA A 68 -8.61 -8.19 4.07
C ALA A 68 -9.81 -9.01 4.61
N LEU A 69 -9.59 -10.15 5.23
CA LEU A 69 -10.62 -10.98 5.87
C LEU A 69 -10.74 -10.77 7.39
N GLY A 70 -9.95 -9.83 7.96
CA GLY A 70 -9.97 -9.49 9.37
C GLY A 70 -9.06 -10.35 10.25
N ASN A 71 -8.16 -11.15 9.69
CA ASN A 71 -7.19 -11.91 10.48
C ASN A 71 -6.00 -11.02 10.86
N PRO A 72 -5.47 -11.14 12.10
CA PRO A 72 -4.27 -10.41 12.52
C PRO A 72 -3.06 -10.74 11.65
N VAL A 73 -2.34 -9.71 11.22
CA VAL A 73 -1.11 -9.83 10.43
C VAL A 73 -0.08 -8.79 10.86
N ASN A 74 1.20 -9.17 10.78
CA ASN A 74 2.29 -8.20 10.83
C ASN A 74 2.53 -7.65 9.43
N VAL A 75 2.64 -6.33 9.34
CA VAL A 75 2.84 -5.58 8.11
C VAL A 75 3.98 -4.59 8.29
N ARG A 76 4.53 -4.11 7.17
CA ARG A 76 5.55 -3.07 7.17
C ARG A 76 5.21 -1.96 6.19
N TYR A 77 5.77 -0.79 6.42
CA TYR A 77 5.76 0.31 5.47
C TYR A 77 7.09 1.05 5.50
N GLY A 78 7.42 1.74 4.42
CA GLY A 78 8.63 2.54 4.32
C GLY A 78 8.49 3.87 5.06
N MET A 79 9.57 4.32 5.71
CA MET A 79 9.72 5.66 6.22
C MET A 79 10.88 6.32 5.48
N VAL A 80 10.62 7.38 4.77
CA VAL A 80 11.63 8.12 3.99
C VAL A 80 11.61 9.60 4.38
N SER A 81 12.76 10.24 4.41
CA SER A 81 12.82 11.68 4.66
C SER A 81 12.43 12.45 3.40
N ASN A 82 11.62 13.50 3.55
CA ASN A 82 11.30 14.38 2.45
C ASN A 82 12.27 15.57 2.38
N GLU A 83 12.28 16.27 1.26
CA GLU A 83 13.16 17.42 1.03
C GLU A 83 12.84 18.60 1.95
N GLU A 84 11.64 18.68 2.51
CA GLU A 84 11.17 19.73 3.41
C GLU A 84 11.49 19.46 4.88
N GLY A 85 12.22 18.37 5.17
CA GLY A 85 12.71 18.04 6.52
C GLY A 85 11.69 17.37 7.43
N GLY A 86 10.82 16.52 6.87
CA GLY A 86 9.90 15.65 7.62
C GLY A 86 9.98 14.21 7.16
N ASP A 87 9.39 13.30 7.91
CA ASP A 87 9.21 11.91 7.50
C ASP A 87 7.95 11.75 6.65
N GLU A 88 8.05 10.91 5.63
CA GLU A 88 6.98 10.49 4.74
C GLU A 88 6.81 8.97 4.85
N ALA A 89 5.58 8.48 4.99
CA ALA A 89 5.30 7.06 4.96
C ALA A 89 5.00 6.61 3.52
N VAL A 90 5.64 5.53 3.11
CA VAL A 90 5.35 4.84 1.84
C VAL A 90 4.64 3.54 2.17
N ILE A 91 3.35 3.49 1.90
CA ILE A 91 2.46 2.40 2.29
C ILE A 91 1.99 1.68 1.04
N GLU A 92 2.13 0.36 0.99
CA GLU A 92 1.42 -0.49 0.04
C GLU A 92 0.15 -1.02 0.69
N MET A 93 -1.00 -0.73 0.08
CA MET A 93 -2.28 -1.29 0.51
C MET A 93 -2.25 -2.83 0.56
N ALA A 94 -1.52 -3.45 -0.36
CA ALA A 94 -1.37 -4.88 -0.45
C ALA A 94 -0.63 -5.52 0.74
N GLU A 95 0.14 -4.76 1.51
CA GLU A 95 0.80 -5.27 2.73
C GLU A 95 -0.21 -5.72 3.80
N ALA A 96 -1.37 -5.08 3.90
CA ALA A 96 -2.47 -5.52 4.74
C ALA A 96 -3.57 -6.17 3.89
N SER A 97 -4.15 -5.42 2.98
CA SER A 97 -5.36 -5.78 2.25
C SER A 97 -5.07 -6.43 0.89
N GLY A 98 -3.91 -7.10 0.74
CA GLY A 98 -3.43 -7.66 -0.52
C GLY A 98 -4.01 -9.02 -0.89
N LEU A 99 -4.18 -9.23 -2.21
CA LEU A 99 -4.70 -10.47 -2.76
C LEU A 99 -3.75 -11.67 -2.53
N HIS A 100 -2.45 -11.43 -2.43
CA HIS A 100 -1.44 -12.45 -2.17
C HIS A 100 -1.54 -13.06 -0.77
N ARG A 101 -2.10 -12.32 0.20
CA ARG A 101 -2.31 -12.78 1.58
C ARG A 101 -3.49 -13.74 1.73
N ILE A 102 -4.40 -13.76 0.75
CA ILE A 102 -5.63 -14.57 0.84
C ILE A 102 -5.47 -15.82 -0.02
N PRO A 103 -5.56 -17.03 0.57
CA PRO A 103 -5.59 -18.29 -0.17
C PRO A 103 -6.70 -18.27 -1.23
N LYS A 104 -6.44 -18.80 -2.42
CA LYS A 104 -7.38 -18.77 -3.56
C LYS A 104 -8.78 -19.28 -3.19
N GLY A 105 -8.88 -20.31 -2.34
CA GLY A 105 -10.15 -20.89 -1.91
C GLY A 105 -10.92 -20.09 -0.85
N SER A 106 -10.29 -19.06 -0.26
CA SER A 106 -10.87 -18.23 0.81
C SER A 106 -11.21 -16.81 0.35
N ARG A 107 -11.07 -16.51 -0.94
CA ARG A 107 -11.34 -15.19 -1.50
C ARG A 107 -12.83 -14.90 -1.52
N ASP A 108 -13.23 -13.82 -0.84
CA ASP A 108 -14.63 -13.37 -0.76
C ASP A 108 -14.67 -11.84 -0.83
N LEU A 109 -15.01 -11.31 -2.00
CA LEU A 109 -15.09 -9.87 -2.25
C LEU A 109 -16.13 -9.15 -1.40
N LEU A 110 -17.18 -9.86 -0.96
CA LEU A 110 -18.24 -9.28 -0.15
C LEU A 110 -17.88 -9.16 1.33
N ARG A 111 -16.83 -9.86 1.75
CA ARG A 111 -16.31 -9.85 3.12
C ARG A 111 -14.91 -9.25 3.24
N SER A 112 -14.31 -8.88 2.12
CA SER A 112 -12.99 -8.26 2.10
C SER A 112 -13.07 -6.78 2.42
N SER A 113 -12.25 -6.32 3.37
CA SER A 113 -12.22 -4.94 3.86
C SER A 113 -10.83 -4.34 3.79
N SER A 114 -10.77 -3.06 3.49
CA SER A 114 -9.54 -2.26 3.55
C SER A 114 -9.19 -1.74 4.96
N LEU A 115 -9.83 -2.28 6.00
CA LEU A 115 -9.66 -1.85 7.40
C LEU A 115 -8.19 -1.88 7.85
N GLY A 116 -7.48 -2.94 7.49
CA GLY A 116 -6.06 -3.08 7.82
C GLY A 116 -5.19 -2.00 7.19
N THR A 117 -5.49 -1.56 5.98
CA THR A 117 -4.83 -0.39 5.36
C THR A 117 -5.06 0.87 6.19
N GLY A 118 -6.28 1.07 6.71
CA GLY A 118 -6.59 2.17 7.63
C GLY A 118 -5.74 2.13 8.90
N PHE A 119 -5.50 0.94 9.47
CA PHE A 119 -4.64 0.78 10.64
C PHE A 119 -3.17 1.09 10.34
N MET A 120 -2.66 0.72 9.16
CA MET A 120 -1.32 1.13 8.74
C MET A 120 -1.18 2.64 8.65
N ILE A 121 -2.16 3.32 8.02
CA ILE A 121 -2.19 4.78 7.92
C ILE A 121 -2.25 5.40 9.33
N ARG A 122 -3.13 4.92 10.21
CA ARG A 122 -3.21 5.37 11.60
C ARG A 122 -1.87 5.25 12.31
N ASN A 123 -1.21 4.10 12.18
CA ASN A 123 0.10 3.88 12.78
C ASN A 123 1.14 4.87 12.23
N ALA A 124 1.19 5.09 10.93
CA ALA A 124 2.10 6.04 10.30
C ALA A 124 1.88 7.48 10.82
N VAL A 125 0.62 7.91 10.94
CA VAL A 125 0.27 9.22 11.52
C VAL A 125 0.74 9.35 12.96
N GLN A 126 0.60 8.29 13.77
CA GLN A 126 1.10 8.25 15.15
C GLN A 126 2.63 8.34 15.24
N GLN A 127 3.37 7.93 14.19
CA GLN A 127 4.81 8.15 14.07
C GLN A 127 5.18 9.60 13.69
N GLY A 128 4.20 10.46 13.44
CA GLY A 128 4.42 11.88 13.15
C GLY A 128 4.79 12.19 11.70
N VAL A 129 4.45 11.32 10.75
CA VAL A 129 4.70 11.57 9.33
C VAL A 129 3.93 12.79 8.84
N ARG A 130 4.52 13.54 7.91
CA ARG A 130 3.94 14.75 7.32
C ARG A 130 3.26 14.52 5.98
N ARG A 131 3.46 13.36 5.38
CA ARG A 131 2.89 12.95 4.10
C ARG A 131 2.82 11.44 4.03
N ILE A 132 1.88 10.94 3.23
CA ILE A 132 1.74 9.52 2.96
C ILE A 132 1.72 9.32 1.43
N LEU A 133 2.57 8.43 0.94
CA LEU A 133 2.47 7.86 -0.40
C LEU A 133 1.79 6.49 -0.28
N LEU A 134 0.63 6.34 -0.91
CA LEU A 134 -0.17 5.12 -0.84
C LEU A 134 -0.23 4.43 -2.20
N GLY A 135 0.44 3.30 -2.33
CA GLY A 135 0.28 2.40 -3.47
C GLY A 135 -0.95 1.52 -3.29
N ILE A 136 -1.88 1.53 -4.25
CA ILE A 136 -3.16 0.80 -4.16
C ILE A 136 -3.24 -0.44 -5.04
N GLY A 137 -2.15 -0.79 -5.74
CA GLY A 137 -2.07 -1.99 -6.56
C GLY A 137 -2.13 -3.29 -5.73
N GLY A 138 -2.57 -4.39 -6.33
CA GLY A 138 -2.60 -5.71 -5.71
C GLY A 138 -3.62 -5.93 -4.60
N SER A 139 -4.60 -5.02 -4.41
CA SER A 139 -5.62 -5.14 -3.37
C SER A 139 -6.57 -6.32 -3.58
N ALA A 140 -7.10 -6.85 -2.48
CA ALA A 140 -8.14 -7.89 -2.46
C ALA A 140 -9.53 -7.35 -2.12
N THR A 141 -9.71 -6.04 -2.09
CA THR A 141 -10.90 -5.37 -1.56
C THR A 141 -11.69 -4.67 -2.65
N ASN A 142 -12.98 -4.57 -2.44
CA ASN A 142 -13.92 -3.81 -3.28
C ASN A 142 -14.96 -3.12 -2.39
N ASP A 143 -14.48 -2.47 -1.34
CA ASP A 143 -15.30 -1.85 -0.30
C ASP A 143 -15.45 -0.32 -0.44
N GLY A 144 -14.95 0.25 -1.55
CA GLY A 144 -14.96 1.70 -1.76
C GLY A 144 -14.13 2.50 -0.75
N GLY A 145 -13.21 1.84 -0.03
CA GLY A 145 -12.38 2.45 1.00
C GLY A 145 -13.06 2.62 2.37
N VAL A 146 -14.25 2.06 2.54
CA VAL A 146 -15.01 2.14 3.80
C VAL A 146 -14.23 1.56 4.97
N GLY A 147 -13.58 0.41 4.76
CA GLY A 147 -12.71 -0.19 5.77
C GLY A 147 -11.56 0.73 6.17
N MET A 148 -10.86 1.30 5.20
CA MET A 148 -9.75 2.22 5.44
C MET A 148 -10.21 3.44 6.26
N LEU A 149 -11.34 4.05 5.90
CA LEU A 149 -11.91 5.18 6.64
C LEU A 149 -12.35 4.77 8.05
N ALA A 150 -12.94 3.59 8.23
CA ALA A 150 -13.28 3.07 9.56
C ALA A 150 -12.03 2.89 10.43
N GLY A 151 -10.94 2.38 9.85
CA GLY A 151 -9.63 2.31 10.50
C GLY A 151 -9.11 3.66 10.97
N LEU A 152 -9.52 4.75 10.34
CA LEU A 152 -9.17 6.13 10.70
C LEU A 152 -10.18 6.80 11.65
N GLY A 153 -11.23 6.09 12.06
CA GLY A 153 -12.20 6.56 13.05
C GLY A 153 -13.52 7.07 12.49
N VAL A 154 -13.76 6.94 11.18
CA VAL A 154 -15.06 7.23 10.57
C VAL A 154 -16.04 6.11 10.92
N LYS A 155 -17.27 6.46 11.26
CA LYS A 155 -18.36 5.49 11.49
C LYS A 155 -19.35 5.54 10.34
N PHE A 156 -19.80 4.37 9.96
CA PHE A 156 -20.82 4.16 8.94
C PHE A 156 -22.09 3.68 9.64
N LEU A 157 -23.18 4.42 9.51
CA LEU A 157 -24.40 4.18 10.27
C LEU A 157 -25.56 3.82 9.33
N ASP A 158 -26.46 2.95 9.79
CA ASP A 158 -27.72 2.68 9.09
C ASP A 158 -28.75 3.81 9.33
N ALA A 159 -29.92 3.70 8.70
CA ALA A 159 -31.02 4.65 8.86
C ALA A 159 -31.58 4.74 10.31
N ARG A 160 -31.14 3.88 11.21
CA ARG A 160 -31.48 3.86 12.64
C ARG A 160 -30.33 4.24 13.53
N SER A 161 -29.27 4.87 12.97
CA SER A 161 -28.03 5.27 13.65
C SER A 161 -27.28 4.11 14.32
N ARG A 162 -27.43 2.89 13.83
CA ARG A 162 -26.63 1.74 14.28
C ARG A 162 -25.38 1.63 13.44
N GLU A 163 -24.25 1.40 14.09
CA GLU A 163 -22.96 1.25 13.42
C GLU A 163 -22.94 -0.01 12.55
N LEU A 164 -22.49 0.14 11.33
CA LEU A 164 -22.34 -0.92 10.33
C LEU A 164 -20.91 -1.44 10.34
N GLU A 165 -20.76 -2.74 10.15
CA GLU A 165 -19.43 -3.30 9.84
C GLU A 165 -18.89 -2.70 8.53
N PRO A 166 -17.60 -2.35 8.48
CA PRO A 166 -16.99 -1.74 7.29
C PRO A 166 -16.71 -2.78 6.20
N LEU A 167 -17.78 -3.37 5.68
CA LEU A 167 -17.78 -4.41 4.65
C LEU A 167 -18.64 -4.01 3.46
N PRO A 168 -18.32 -4.50 2.24
CA PRO A 168 -19.14 -4.25 1.04
C PRO A 168 -20.62 -4.59 1.23
N THR A 169 -20.92 -5.69 1.95
CA THR A 169 -22.30 -6.13 2.22
C THR A 169 -23.11 -5.14 3.03
N SER A 170 -22.48 -4.34 3.86
CA SER A 170 -23.13 -3.37 4.73
C SER A 170 -23.48 -2.06 4.00
N LEU A 171 -22.79 -1.74 2.90
CA LEU A 171 -22.95 -0.47 2.18
C LEU A 171 -24.40 -0.22 1.69
N LYS A 172 -25.13 -1.27 1.35
CA LYS A 172 -26.55 -1.15 0.97
C LYS A 172 -27.48 -0.65 2.08
N LEU A 173 -27.02 -0.71 3.34
CA LEU A 173 -27.74 -0.25 4.52
C LEU A 173 -27.30 1.13 4.98
N LEU A 174 -26.31 1.72 4.32
CA LEU A 174 -25.72 3.00 4.70
C LEU A 174 -26.77 4.12 4.65
N GLY A 175 -26.97 4.78 5.79
CA GLY A 175 -27.82 5.95 5.94
C GLY A 175 -27.04 7.23 6.24
N GLU A 176 -25.93 7.13 6.97
CA GLU A 176 -25.14 8.27 7.42
C GLU A 176 -23.66 7.91 7.54
N VAL A 177 -22.79 8.91 7.33
CA VAL A 177 -21.34 8.82 7.56
C VAL A 177 -20.97 9.81 8.65
N ASP A 178 -20.61 9.31 9.83
CA ASP A 178 -20.14 10.11 10.95
C ASP A 178 -18.62 10.21 10.95
N LYS A 179 -18.12 11.42 10.75
CA LYS A 179 -16.67 11.75 10.72
C LYS A 179 -16.17 12.37 12.03
N THR A 180 -16.98 12.47 13.07
CA THR A 180 -16.61 13.15 14.32
C THR A 180 -15.44 12.50 15.04
N GLY A 181 -15.28 11.19 14.88
CA GLY A 181 -14.16 10.41 15.43
C GLY A 181 -12.96 10.27 14.50
N MET A 182 -13.01 10.87 13.30
CA MET A 182 -11.92 10.74 12.35
C MET A 182 -10.68 11.47 12.85
N MET A 183 -9.55 10.76 12.86
CA MET A 183 -8.27 11.37 13.19
C MET A 183 -7.83 12.36 12.09
N GLU A 184 -7.06 13.37 12.49
CA GLU A 184 -6.39 14.25 11.53
C GLU A 184 -5.30 13.47 10.78
N ILE A 185 -5.30 13.56 9.46
CA ILE A 185 -4.36 12.86 8.59
C ILE A 185 -3.58 13.86 7.74
N PRO A 186 -2.28 13.62 7.49
CA PRO A 186 -1.51 14.44 6.57
C PRO A 186 -1.99 14.21 5.11
N PRO A 187 -1.53 15.02 4.16
CA PRO A 187 -1.80 14.78 2.75
C PRO A 187 -1.44 13.36 2.32
N ILE A 188 -2.34 12.71 1.60
CA ILE A 188 -2.13 11.39 0.99
C ILE A 188 -2.03 11.57 -0.52
N GLU A 189 -0.93 11.10 -1.10
CA GLU A 189 -0.76 10.95 -2.54
C GLU A 189 -0.91 9.48 -2.91
N VAL A 190 -1.71 9.19 -3.93
CA VAL A 190 -2.01 7.82 -4.34
C VAL A 190 -1.24 7.48 -5.60
N ALA A 191 -0.42 6.43 -5.53
CA ALA A 191 0.21 5.82 -6.69
C ALA A 191 -0.74 4.76 -7.29
N CYS A 192 -1.22 5.04 -8.51
CA CYS A 192 -2.16 4.18 -9.23
C CYS A 192 -1.93 4.32 -10.74
N ASP A 193 -1.78 3.20 -11.43
CA ASP A 193 -1.59 3.11 -12.87
C ASP A 193 -2.88 2.85 -13.66
N VAL A 194 -3.98 2.53 -12.98
CA VAL A 194 -5.26 2.22 -13.61
C VAL A 194 -6.21 3.42 -13.64
N LYS A 195 -6.98 3.54 -14.72
CA LYS A 195 -7.98 4.59 -14.95
C LYS A 195 -9.37 4.01 -15.18
N ASN A 196 -9.64 2.82 -14.67
CA ASN A 196 -10.94 2.17 -14.84
C ASN A 196 -12.04 2.98 -14.16
N PRO A 197 -13.20 3.16 -14.82
CA PRO A 197 -14.37 3.75 -14.18
C PRO A 197 -14.83 2.86 -13.00
N LEU A 198 -15.42 3.50 -11.98
CA LEU A 198 -15.88 2.80 -10.76
C LEU A 198 -16.93 1.71 -11.07
N LEU A 199 -17.77 1.95 -12.05
CA LEU A 199 -18.89 1.06 -12.41
C LEU A 199 -18.64 0.23 -13.68
N GLY A 200 -17.43 0.16 -14.20
CA GLY A 200 -17.05 -0.61 -15.39
C GLY A 200 -17.22 0.12 -16.71
#